data_be6f08cc9131fbec568b0158d9f2f32c
#
_entry.id   be6f08cc9131fbec568b0158d9f2f32c
#
_cell.length_a   1.000
_cell.length_b   1.000
_cell.length_c   1.000
_cell.angle_alpha   90.00
_cell.angle_beta   90.00
_cell.angle_gamma   90.00
#
_symmetry.space_group_name_H-M   'P 1'
#
loop_
_entity.id
_entity.type
_entity.pdbx_description
1 polymer ?
#
loop_
_entity_poly.entity_id
_entity_poly.type
_entity_poly.pdbx_seq_one_letter_code
_entity_poly.pdbx_strand_id
1 'polypeptide(L)'
;MAYPSVIMRRSLTLLILFGSILGATITHAAETPANALLILAKQDGILLIVDPSTLQVIARVPVGKDPHEVIASSDGRTAYASNYGSGAYNTLAVVDLVAQKQLPSVDLGALRGPHGLTFVGGKVWFTAEGAKAIGSYDPATKTVDWILGTGQNRTHMIYVSSDMKTIVTTNVSSGTVSIVEKAAGGPPGQGSALGAPGGDWDETVVRVSDGSEGFDVSADGKEIWVANAGDGTVSIINVASKRVTETLAADVRGANRLKFTPDGKLALISSLRGSGVTVIDTATRKTVKRIAVGHGAAGIQMQPDGARAFVACSPDGYVAVIDLHSLEVAGRIEAGHDPDGLAWATRR
;
A
#
# COMPACT_ATOMS: atom_id res chain seq x y z
N MET A 1 -26.21 -75.93 69.81
CA MET A 1 -26.71 -74.93 68.87
C MET A 1 -25.52 -74.15 68.38
N ALA A 2 -25.08 -74.48 67.17
CA ALA A 2 -23.87 -73.83 66.56
C ALA A 2 -24.29 -72.85 65.45
N TYR A 3 -23.81 -71.65 65.54
CA TYR A 3 -24.04 -70.64 64.49
C TYR A 3 -22.88 -70.70 63.53
N PRO A 4 -23.08 -70.65 62.21
CA PRO A 4 -21.97 -70.59 61.22
C PRO A 4 -21.53 -69.14 60.98
N SER A 5 -20.23 -68.96 61.03
CA SER A 5 -19.49 -67.71 60.70
C SER A 5 -19.48 -67.48 59.21
N VAL A 6 -19.99 -66.32 58.75
CA VAL A 6 -19.92 -65.81 57.35
C VAL A 6 -18.61 -65.06 57.15
N ILE A 7 -17.76 -65.59 56.26
CA ILE A 7 -16.52 -64.94 55.80
C ILE A 7 -16.86 -64.01 54.64
N MET A 8 -16.76 -62.67 54.86
CA MET A 8 -16.99 -61.67 53.84
C MET A 8 -15.67 -61.39 53.10
N ARG A 9 -15.60 -61.87 51.82
CA ARG A 9 -14.50 -61.57 50.94
C ARG A 9 -14.67 -60.13 50.42
N ARG A 10 -13.71 -59.23 50.77
CA ARG A 10 -13.60 -57.89 50.18
C ARG A 10 -12.85 -58.00 48.85
N SER A 11 -13.57 -57.76 47.74
CA SER A 11 -12.93 -57.58 46.41
C SER A 11 -12.40 -56.15 46.33
N LEU A 12 -11.10 -56.03 46.15
CA LEU A 12 -10.42 -54.75 45.91
C LEU A 12 -10.43 -54.49 44.39
N THR A 13 -11.28 -53.58 43.98
CA THR A 13 -11.35 -53.11 42.57
C THR A 13 -10.32 -52.00 42.40
N LEU A 14 -9.26 -52.32 41.65
CA LEU A 14 -8.22 -51.34 41.27
C LEU A 14 -8.72 -50.47 40.11
N LEU A 15 -9.04 -49.21 40.41
CA LEU A 15 -9.44 -48.22 39.40
C LEU A 15 -8.18 -47.64 38.76
N ILE A 16 -7.81 -48.06 37.54
CA ILE A 16 -6.74 -47.46 36.77
C ILE A 16 -7.28 -46.20 36.09
N LEU A 17 -6.93 -45.05 36.62
CA LEU A 17 -7.19 -43.75 35.95
C LEU A 17 -6.18 -43.60 34.77
N PHE A 18 -6.68 -43.77 33.54
CA PHE A 18 -5.95 -43.33 32.34
C PHE A 18 -6.04 -41.80 32.27
N GLY A 19 -4.99 -41.12 32.72
CA GLY A 19 -4.82 -39.67 32.49
C GLY A 19 -4.47 -39.42 31.02
N SER A 20 -5.46 -38.94 30.23
CA SER A 20 -5.21 -38.43 28.88
C SER A 20 -4.43 -37.12 29.00
N ILE A 21 -3.12 -37.15 28.76
CA ILE A 21 -2.30 -35.96 28.55
C ILE A 21 -2.73 -35.38 27.18
N LEU A 22 -3.65 -34.41 27.18
CA LEU A 22 -3.86 -33.54 26.03
C LEU A 22 -2.55 -32.74 25.81
N GLY A 23 -1.70 -33.23 24.94
CA GLY A 23 -0.58 -32.43 24.46
C GLY A 23 -1.14 -31.23 23.69
N ALA A 24 -1.11 -30.04 24.28
CA ALA A 24 -1.32 -28.81 23.56
C ALA A 24 -0.19 -28.69 22.53
N THR A 25 -0.50 -29.00 21.28
CA THR A 25 0.39 -28.64 20.16
C THR A 25 0.46 -27.12 20.13
N ILE A 26 1.57 -26.56 20.60
CA ILE A 26 1.90 -25.15 20.38
C ILE A 26 2.11 -25.04 18.88
N THR A 27 1.07 -24.66 18.14
CA THR A 27 1.23 -24.22 16.76
C THR A 27 2.04 -22.93 16.81
N HIS A 28 3.34 -23.02 16.56
CA HIS A 28 4.14 -21.83 16.29
C HIS A 28 3.49 -21.15 15.09
N ALA A 29 3.15 -19.86 15.24
CA ALA A 29 2.77 -19.03 14.11
C ALA A 29 3.91 -19.13 13.08
N ALA A 30 3.56 -19.34 11.81
CA ALA A 30 4.56 -19.42 10.75
C ALA A 30 5.35 -18.10 10.71
N GLU A 31 6.66 -18.16 10.55
CA GLU A 31 7.50 -16.96 10.44
C GLU A 31 7.16 -16.17 9.18
N THR A 32 7.25 -14.86 9.27
CA THR A 32 7.15 -13.98 8.10
C THR A 32 8.29 -14.32 7.14
N PRO A 33 8.00 -14.66 5.87
CA PRO A 33 9.03 -14.98 4.90
C PRO A 33 9.90 -13.75 4.59
N ALA A 34 11.10 -13.97 4.03
CA ALA A 34 12.02 -12.89 3.66
C ALA A 34 11.38 -11.93 2.65
N ASN A 35 10.59 -12.46 1.72
CA ASN A 35 9.72 -11.68 0.83
C ASN A 35 8.28 -11.90 1.25
N ALA A 36 7.55 -10.85 1.54
CA ALA A 36 6.14 -10.91 1.92
C ALA A 36 5.31 -9.91 1.12
N LEU A 37 4.11 -10.35 0.71
CA LEU A 37 3.08 -9.46 0.22
C LEU A 37 2.23 -8.99 1.41
N LEU A 38 2.04 -7.68 1.51
CA LEU A 38 1.21 -7.04 2.50
C LEU A 38 -0.11 -6.64 1.86
N ILE A 39 -1.24 -6.96 2.50
CA ILE A 39 -2.58 -6.67 1.99
C ILE A 39 -3.40 -6.02 3.11
N LEU A 40 -4.00 -4.88 2.87
CA LEU A 40 -4.98 -4.31 3.79
C LEU A 40 -6.38 -4.83 3.48
N ALA A 41 -7.05 -5.41 4.47
CA ALA A 41 -8.49 -5.64 4.46
C ALA A 41 -9.15 -4.44 5.16
N LYS A 42 -9.61 -3.49 4.38
CA LYS A 42 -9.99 -2.16 4.84
C LYS A 42 -11.16 -2.20 5.81
N GLN A 43 -12.21 -2.93 5.47
CA GLN A 43 -13.40 -3.04 6.32
C GLN A 43 -13.12 -3.83 7.60
N ASP A 44 -12.19 -4.80 7.56
CA ASP A 44 -11.81 -5.59 8.73
C ASP A 44 -10.82 -4.85 9.65
N GLY A 45 -10.16 -3.81 9.15
CA GLY A 45 -9.14 -3.05 9.89
C GLY A 45 -7.87 -3.87 10.17
N ILE A 46 -7.48 -4.76 9.25
CA ILE A 46 -6.34 -5.66 9.42
C ILE A 46 -5.37 -5.59 8.25
N LEU A 47 -4.10 -5.87 8.57
CA LEU A 47 -3.05 -6.15 7.62
C LEU A 47 -2.84 -7.66 7.55
N LEU A 48 -2.90 -8.23 6.35
CA LEU A 48 -2.50 -9.60 6.09
C LEU A 48 -1.04 -9.61 5.65
N ILE A 49 -0.29 -10.54 6.22
CA ILE A 49 1.07 -10.89 5.79
C ILE A 49 0.96 -12.18 5.01
N VAL A 50 1.36 -12.18 3.75
CA VAL A 50 1.18 -13.28 2.82
C VAL A 50 2.53 -13.77 2.32
N ASP A 51 2.72 -15.08 2.26
CA ASP A 51 3.82 -15.71 1.54
C ASP A 51 3.50 -15.69 0.03
N PRO A 52 4.22 -14.91 -0.78
CA PRO A 52 3.91 -14.79 -2.20
C PRO A 52 4.25 -16.05 -3.00
N SER A 53 5.04 -16.99 -2.45
CA SER A 53 5.39 -18.24 -3.12
C SER A 53 4.26 -19.27 -3.05
N THR A 54 3.58 -19.31 -1.91
CA THR A 54 2.48 -20.24 -1.64
C THR A 54 1.10 -19.60 -1.75
N LEU A 55 1.03 -18.27 -1.78
CA LEU A 55 -0.18 -17.44 -1.72
C LEU A 55 -0.97 -17.62 -0.40
N GLN A 56 -0.33 -18.12 0.64
CA GLN A 56 -0.96 -18.36 1.95
C GLN A 56 -0.82 -17.16 2.86
N VAL A 57 -1.91 -16.85 3.57
CA VAL A 57 -1.89 -15.84 4.63
C VAL A 57 -1.17 -16.42 5.84
N ILE A 58 -0.03 -15.81 6.20
CA ILE A 58 0.82 -16.22 7.33
C ILE A 58 0.32 -15.60 8.63
N ALA A 59 -0.09 -14.33 8.59
CA ALA A 59 -0.57 -13.62 9.77
C ALA A 59 -1.64 -12.58 9.40
N ARG A 60 -2.44 -12.22 10.41
CA ARG A 60 -3.42 -11.14 10.38
C ARG A 60 -3.17 -10.22 11.56
N VAL A 61 -2.84 -8.95 11.31
CA VAL A 61 -2.44 -7.98 12.33
C VAL A 61 -3.42 -6.81 12.34
N PRO A 62 -4.05 -6.46 13.46
CA PRO A 62 -4.89 -5.27 13.54
C PRO A 62 -4.10 -4.00 13.19
N VAL A 63 -4.70 -3.09 12.43
CA VAL A 63 -4.10 -1.81 12.03
C VAL A 63 -5.04 -0.60 12.23
N GLY A 64 -6.15 -0.81 12.91
CA GLY A 64 -7.13 0.25 13.16
C GLY A 64 -8.20 0.33 12.10
N LYS A 65 -8.90 1.46 12.07
CA LYS A 65 -10.09 1.62 11.21
C LYS A 65 -9.74 2.26 9.89
N ASP A 66 -10.39 1.78 8.83
CA ASP A 66 -10.33 2.33 7.47
C ASP A 66 -8.89 2.53 6.96
N PRO A 67 -8.03 1.46 7.03
CA PRO A 67 -6.68 1.54 6.49
C PRO A 67 -6.73 1.52 4.94
N HIS A 68 -6.07 2.50 4.28
CA HIS A 68 -6.12 2.64 2.81
C HIS A 68 -4.84 2.23 2.11
N GLU A 69 -3.69 2.78 2.52
CA GLU A 69 -2.41 2.47 1.91
C GLU A 69 -1.46 1.84 2.93
N VAL A 70 -0.55 1.01 2.44
CA VAL A 70 0.49 0.37 3.24
C VAL A 70 1.84 0.47 2.53
N ILE A 71 2.90 0.62 3.32
CA ILE A 71 4.28 0.60 2.83
C ILE A 71 5.18 -0.14 3.83
N ALA A 72 6.20 -0.82 3.35
CA ALA A 72 7.23 -1.42 4.21
C ALA A 72 8.46 -0.52 4.31
N SER A 73 9.15 -0.58 5.46
CA SER A 73 10.48 -0.02 5.62
C SER A 73 11.50 -0.69 4.69
N SER A 74 12.60 -0.01 4.40
CA SER A 74 13.62 -0.52 3.46
C SER A 74 14.32 -1.81 3.90
N ASP A 75 14.29 -2.11 5.21
CA ASP A 75 14.80 -3.37 5.77
C ASP A 75 13.73 -4.49 5.82
N GLY A 76 12.50 -4.19 5.41
CA GLY A 76 11.37 -5.12 5.39
C GLY A 76 10.90 -5.60 6.75
N ARG A 77 11.24 -4.89 7.85
CA ARG A 77 10.90 -5.30 9.22
C ARG A 77 9.68 -4.59 9.78
N THR A 78 9.33 -3.43 9.25
CA THR A 78 8.22 -2.61 9.73
C THR A 78 7.30 -2.24 8.58
N ALA A 79 5.99 -2.29 8.80
CA ALA A 79 5.02 -1.73 7.87
C ALA A 79 4.29 -0.53 8.51
N TYR A 80 3.89 0.40 7.66
CA TYR A 80 3.09 1.57 8.02
C TYR A 80 1.83 1.57 7.17
N ALA A 81 0.67 1.73 7.81
CA ALA A 81 -0.61 1.82 7.11
C ALA A 81 -1.31 3.14 7.45
N SER A 82 -1.85 3.83 6.46
CA SER A 82 -2.59 5.06 6.64
C SER A 82 -4.04 4.78 7.04
N ASN A 83 -4.48 5.32 8.17
CA ASN A 83 -5.87 5.24 8.60
C ASN A 83 -6.59 6.52 8.12
N TYR A 84 -7.43 6.37 7.10
CA TYR A 84 -7.96 7.51 6.33
C TYR A 84 -9.24 8.11 6.92
N GLY A 85 -10.23 7.26 7.23
CA GLY A 85 -11.50 7.70 7.81
C GLY A 85 -12.25 8.73 6.98
N SER A 86 -12.26 8.59 5.65
CA SER A 86 -12.83 9.58 4.74
C SER A 86 -12.29 11.01 4.96
N GLY A 87 -11.00 11.11 5.29
CA GLY A 87 -10.31 12.38 5.55
C GLY A 87 -10.37 12.85 7.01
N ALA A 88 -10.99 12.08 7.92
CA ALA A 88 -11.17 12.50 9.32
C ALA A 88 -10.10 12.00 10.28
N TYR A 89 -9.49 10.83 10.00
CA TYR A 89 -8.46 10.26 10.88
C TYR A 89 -7.09 10.91 10.64
N ASN A 90 -6.17 10.68 11.56
CA ASN A 90 -4.85 11.31 11.54
C ASN A 90 -3.75 10.37 12.07
N THR A 91 -3.88 9.07 11.84
CA THR A 91 -2.92 8.11 12.36
C THR A 91 -2.30 7.26 11.26
N LEU A 92 -1.03 6.87 11.47
CA LEU A 92 -0.40 5.75 10.77
C LEU A 92 -0.32 4.58 11.74
N ALA A 93 -0.88 3.43 11.35
CA ALA A 93 -0.65 2.19 12.07
C ALA A 93 0.77 1.70 11.79
N VAL A 94 1.41 1.12 12.80
CA VAL A 94 2.76 0.57 12.70
C VAL A 94 2.73 -0.90 13.05
N VAL A 95 3.33 -1.74 12.21
CA VAL A 95 3.36 -3.19 12.39
C VAL A 95 4.79 -3.70 12.35
N ASP A 96 5.18 -4.45 13.39
CA ASP A 96 6.38 -5.27 13.39
C ASP A 96 6.09 -6.53 12.55
N LEU A 97 6.69 -6.60 11.36
CA LEU A 97 6.49 -7.70 10.43
C LEU A 97 7.18 -9.00 10.88
N VAL A 98 8.20 -8.90 11.73
CA VAL A 98 8.92 -10.07 12.27
C VAL A 98 8.14 -10.70 13.41
N ALA A 99 7.71 -9.86 14.36
CA ALA A 99 6.91 -10.29 15.51
C ALA A 99 5.42 -10.44 15.17
N GLN A 100 4.99 -10.05 13.97
CA GLN A 100 3.61 -10.12 13.47
C GLN A 100 2.61 -9.44 14.41
N LYS A 101 2.96 -8.25 14.88
CA LYS A 101 2.16 -7.52 15.87
C LYS A 101 2.10 -6.03 15.59
N GLN A 102 1.00 -5.43 16.01
CA GLN A 102 0.85 -3.97 16.01
C GLN A 102 1.77 -3.34 17.05
N LEU A 103 2.41 -2.26 16.65
CA LEU A 103 3.15 -1.33 17.51
C LEU A 103 2.31 -0.07 17.78
N PRO A 104 2.72 0.81 18.72
CA PRO A 104 2.04 2.09 18.90
C PRO A 104 1.94 2.87 17.59
N SER A 105 0.73 3.33 17.26
CA SER A 105 0.48 4.13 16.06
C SER A 105 1.12 5.51 16.17
N VAL A 106 1.43 6.09 15.02
CA VAL A 106 1.89 7.48 14.89
C VAL A 106 0.68 8.40 14.83
N ASP A 107 0.61 9.38 15.72
CA ASP A 107 -0.34 10.47 15.64
C ASP A 107 0.24 11.61 14.78
N LEU A 108 -0.44 11.95 13.71
CA LEU A 108 -0.05 13.02 12.78
C LEU A 108 -0.62 14.40 13.16
N GLY A 109 -1.30 14.50 14.29
CA GLY A 109 -1.86 15.75 14.82
C GLY A 109 -2.89 16.36 13.89
N ALA A 110 -2.63 17.56 13.36
CA ALA A 110 -3.52 18.29 12.47
C ALA A 110 -3.53 17.76 11.01
N LEU A 111 -2.60 16.86 10.65
CA LEU A 111 -2.48 16.31 9.31
C LEU A 111 -3.49 15.17 9.12
N ARG A 112 -4.74 15.54 8.86
CA ARG A 112 -5.88 14.63 8.74
C ARG A 112 -5.96 14.00 7.35
N GLY A 113 -6.55 12.81 7.30
CA GLY A 113 -6.77 12.05 6.08
C GLY A 113 -5.45 11.57 5.45
N PRO A 114 -4.56 10.90 6.22
CA PRO A 114 -3.39 10.29 5.60
C PRO A 114 -3.84 9.25 4.59
N HIS A 115 -3.28 9.30 3.37
CA HIS A 115 -3.64 8.38 2.31
C HIS A 115 -2.40 7.79 1.64
N GLY A 116 -1.90 8.39 0.55
CA GLY A 116 -0.73 7.88 -0.17
C GLY A 116 0.51 7.80 0.73
N LEU A 117 1.25 6.70 0.62
CA LEU A 117 2.46 6.42 1.39
C LEU A 117 3.62 6.01 0.49
N THR A 118 4.83 6.42 0.84
CA THR A 118 6.07 5.86 0.31
C THR A 118 7.17 5.90 1.38
N PHE A 119 8.17 5.01 1.27
CA PHE A 119 9.29 4.94 2.21
C PHE A 119 10.60 5.20 1.47
N VAL A 120 11.18 6.37 1.71
CA VAL A 120 12.42 6.82 1.04
C VAL A 120 13.32 7.52 2.04
N GLY A 121 14.63 7.27 1.98
CA GLY A 121 15.61 7.93 2.84
C GLY A 121 15.44 7.66 4.32
N GLY A 122 14.90 6.49 4.69
CA GLY A 122 14.63 6.12 6.09
C GLY A 122 13.36 6.75 6.67
N LYS A 123 12.55 7.44 5.88
CA LYS A 123 11.34 8.15 6.30
C LYS A 123 10.08 7.64 5.62
N VAL A 124 8.96 7.72 6.32
CA VAL A 124 7.63 7.55 5.77
C VAL A 124 7.14 8.89 5.24
N TRP A 125 6.96 8.99 3.93
CA TRP A 125 6.34 10.16 3.30
C TRP A 125 4.86 9.87 3.09
N PHE A 126 4.02 10.88 3.31
CA PHE A 126 2.57 10.70 3.27
C PHE A 126 1.86 11.92 2.70
N THR A 127 0.68 11.68 2.13
CA THR A 127 -0.30 12.73 1.86
C THR A 127 -1.25 12.86 3.04
N ALA A 128 -1.79 14.05 3.25
CA ALA A 128 -2.83 14.36 4.24
C ALA A 128 -3.96 15.12 3.55
N GLU A 129 -4.93 14.38 2.98
CA GLU A 129 -5.99 14.94 2.12
C GLU A 129 -6.81 16.01 2.83
N GLY A 130 -7.22 15.75 4.07
CA GLY A 130 -8.02 16.66 4.87
C GLY A 130 -7.27 17.94 5.24
N ALA A 131 -5.95 17.90 5.29
CA ALA A 131 -5.08 19.04 5.57
C ALA A 131 -4.56 19.73 4.30
N LYS A 132 -4.81 19.16 3.10
CA LYS A 132 -4.24 19.62 1.81
C LYS A 132 -2.72 19.78 1.86
N ALA A 133 -2.07 18.80 2.42
CA ALA A 133 -0.64 18.82 2.71
C ALA A 133 0.02 17.47 2.42
N ILE A 134 1.34 17.49 2.36
CA ILE A 134 2.21 16.32 2.38
C ILE A 134 3.17 16.46 3.55
N GLY A 135 3.70 15.34 4.03
CA GLY A 135 4.65 15.36 5.14
C GLY A 135 5.57 14.16 5.15
N SER A 136 6.59 14.21 6.00
CA SER A 136 7.44 13.08 6.31
C SER A 136 7.46 12.81 7.81
N TYR A 137 7.45 11.53 8.15
CA TYR A 137 7.65 11.02 9.50
C TYR A 137 8.98 10.28 9.56
N ASP A 138 9.81 10.65 10.52
CA ASP A 138 11.10 10.00 10.77
C ASP A 138 10.94 8.96 11.90
N PRO A 139 11.01 7.65 11.60
CA PRO A 139 10.91 6.59 12.60
C PRO A 139 12.03 6.61 13.63
N ALA A 140 13.22 7.16 13.31
CA ALA A 140 14.35 7.21 14.21
C ALA A 140 14.14 8.24 15.33
N THR A 141 13.59 9.39 14.99
CA THR A 141 13.27 10.46 15.97
C THR A 141 11.83 10.36 16.48
N LYS A 142 10.98 9.57 15.80
CA LYS A 142 9.54 9.42 16.07
C LYS A 142 8.77 10.74 15.94
N THR A 143 9.15 11.58 15.00
CA THR A 143 8.53 12.88 14.77
C THR A 143 8.11 13.08 13.30
N VAL A 144 7.06 13.87 13.07
CA VAL A 144 6.84 14.49 11.77
C VAL A 144 7.84 15.62 11.66
N ASP A 145 8.79 15.49 10.75
CA ASP A 145 9.96 16.38 10.67
C ASP A 145 9.91 17.35 9.48
N TRP A 146 8.94 17.16 8.58
CA TRP A 146 8.74 18.05 7.44
C TRP A 146 7.28 18.06 7.00
N ILE A 147 6.77 19.23 6.61
CA ILE A 147 5.40 19.43 6.14
C ILE A 147 5.42 20.48 5.04
N LEU A 148 4.65 20.25 3.96
CA LEU A 148 4.37 21.23 2.91
C LEU A 148 2.87 21.23 2.60
N GLY A 149 2.26 22.41 2.60
CA GLY A 149 0.88 22.61 2.13
C GLY A 149 0.84 22.64 0.60
N THR A 150 0.06 21.77 -0.03
CA THR A 150 -0.15 21.77 -1.49
C THR A 150 -1.27 22.73 -1.92
N GLY A 151 -2.14 23.10 -1.01
CA GLY A 151 -3.33 23.89 -1.33
C GLY A 151 -4.33 23.19 -2.26
N GLN A 152 -4.04 21.98 -2.69
CA GLN A 152 -4.83 21.22 -3.65
C GLN A 152 -5.93 20.40 -2.95
N ASN A 153 -7.01 20.11 -3.68
CA ASN A 153 -8.11 19.32 -3.16
C ASN A 153 -7.87 17.85 -3.40
N ARG A 154 -7.93 17.07 -2.32
CA ARG A 154 -7.72 15.63 -2.32
C ARG A 154 -6.34 15.25 -2.86
N THR A 155 -5.28 15.78 -2.21
CA THR A 155 -3.89 15.38 -2.43
C THR A 155 -3.74 13.92 -1.99
N HIS A 156 -3.63 13.00 -2.96
CA HIS A 156 -4.01 11.61 -2.78
C HIS A 156 -2.81 10.65 -2.74
N MET A 157 -2.18 10.40 -3.89
CA MET A 157 -1.01 9.52 -3.97
C MET A 157 0.28 10.32 -3.94
N ILE A 158 1.38 9.67 -3.53
CA ILE A 158 2.68 10.31 -3.39
C ILE A 158 3.79 9.42 -3.96
N TYR A 159 4.72 10.04 -4.64
CA TYR A 159 6.02 9.49 -5.04
C TYR A 159 7.12 10.44 -4.54
N VAL A 160 8.23 9.90 -4.08
CA VAL A 160 9.44 10.66 -3.72
C VAL A 160 10.64 10.03 -4.43
N SER A 161 11.42 10.85 -5.12
CA SER A 161 12.64 10.38 -5.77
C SER A 161 13.66 9.84 -4.76
N SER A 162 14.51 8.90 -5.19
CA SER A 162 15.49 8.24 -4.29
C SER A 162 16.48 9.21 -3.65
N ASP A 163 16.77 10.35 -4.30
CA ASP A 163 17.60 11.42 -3.78
C ASP A 163 16.83 12.44 -2.91
N MET A 164 15.52 12.22 -2.73
CA MET A 164 14.60 13.07 -1.97
C MET A 164 14.57 14.53 -2.44
N LYS A 165 14.78 14.78 -3.74
CA LYS A 165 14.73 16.14 -4.30
C LYS A 165 13.47 16.44 -5.09
N THR A 166 12.73 15.40 -5.49
CA THR A 166 11.49 15.54 -6.23
C THR A 166 10.39 14.76 -5.55
N ILE A 167 9.25 15.40 -5.32
CA ILE A 167 8.03 14.78 -4.80
C ILE A 167 6.94 15.01 -5.84
N VAL A 168 6.17 13.97 -6.13
CA VAL A 168 5.02 14.05 -7.04
C VAL A 168 3.78 13.60 -6.29
N THR A 169 2.69 14.37 -6.43
CA THR A 169 1.38 13.97 -5.89
C THR A 169 0.28 14.14 -6.92
N THR A 170 -0.70 13.26 -6.91
CA THR A 170 -1.98 13.49 -7.59
C THR A 170 -2.97 14.21 -6.68
N ASN A 171 -3.78 15.08 -7.27
CA ASN A 171 -4.78 15.89 -6.56
C ASN A 171 -6.14 15.65 -7.21
N VAL A 172 -6.84 14.62 -6.75
CA VAL A 172 -8.00 14.00 -7.44
C VAL A 172 -9.10 15.01 -7.74
N SER A 173 -9.52 15.77 -6.73
CA SER A 173 -10.61 16.72 -6.87
C SER A 173 -10.20 18.06 -7.52
N SER A 174 -8.89 18.31 -7.63
CA SER A 174 -8.37 19.45 -8.38
C SER A 174 -8.12 19.13 -9.86
N GLY A 175 -8.02 17.84 -10.24
CA GLY A 175 -7.64 17.41 -11.58
C GLY A 175 -6.22 17.89 -11.93
N THR A 176 -5.30 17.75 -10.98
CA THR A 176 -3.92 18.25 -11.12
C THR A 176 -2.90 17.25 -10.58
N VAL A 177 -1.66 17.46 -10.95
CA VAL A 177 -0.48 16.84 -10.36
C VAL A 177 0.40 17.94 -9.79
N SER A 178 0.85 17.80 -8.55
CA SER A 178 1.88 18.67 -7.99
C SER A 178 3.25 18.01 -8.17
N ILE A 179 4.17 18.73 -8.76
CA ILE A 179 5.59 18.40 -8.83
C ILE A 179 6.32 19.38 -7.93
N VAL A 180 6.86 18.86 -6.82
CA VAL A 180 7.52 19.64 -5.78
C VAL A 180 9.01 19.30 -5.84
N GLU A 181 9.84 20.30 -6.08
CA GLU A 181 11.28 20.13 -6.22
C GLU A 181 12.02 20.94 -5.18
N LYS A 182 13.09 20.37 -4.66
CA LYS A 182 13.99 21.11 -3.77
C LYS A 182 14.65 22.23 -4.57
N ALA A 183 14.43 23.49 -4.16
CA ALA A 183 15.01 24.64 -4.83
C ALA A 183 16.54 24.51 -4.93
N ALA A 184 17.08 24.81 -6.10
CA ALA A 184 18.51 24.96 -6.25
C ALA A 184 18.96 26.10 -5.33
N GLY A 185 19.91 25.86 -4.43
CA GLY A 185 20.43 26.88 -3.53
C GLY A 185 20.79 28.13 -4.31
N GLY A 186 20.23 29.28 -3.95
CA GLY A 186 20.59 30.57 -4.53
C GLY A 186 22.08 30.87 -4.34
N PRO A 187 22.66 31.86 -5.05
CA PRO A 187 24.04 32.28 -4.88
C PRO A 187 24.35 32.53 -3.40
N PRO A 188 25.57 32.22 -2.93
CA PRO A 188 25.96 32.51 -1.55
C PRO A 188 25.72 34.00 -1.25
N GLY A 189 24.86 34.29 -0.25
CA GLY A 189 24.51 35.66 0.13
C GLY A 189 23.11 36.14 -0.23
N GLN A 190 22.35 35.39 -1.07
CA GLN A 190 20.90 35.56 -1.23
C GLN A 190 20.19 34.38 -0.56
N GLY A 191 20.32 34.29 0.75
CA GLY A 191 19.50 33.39 1.54
C GLY A 191 18.03 33.78 1.39
N SER A 192 17.12 32.81 1.28
CA SER A 192 15.69 33.07 1.44
C SER A 192 15.52 33.92 2.70
N ALA A 193 14.79 35.02 2.59
CA ALA A 193 14.61 36.00 3.68
C ALA A 193 13.96 35.37 4.95
N LEU A 194 13.58 34.10 4.90
CA LEU A 194 12.92 33.36 5.97
C LEU A 194 13.76 32.20 6.55
N GLY A 195 14.98 31.93 6.02
CA GLY A 195 15.94 31.02 6.67
C GLY A 195 15.38 29.64 7.02
N ALA A 196 14.54 29.05 6.14
CA ALA A 196 13.94 27.75 6.41
C ALA A 196 15.02 26.66 6.56
N PRO A 197 15.07 25.91 7.67
CA PRO A 197 15.96 24.77 7.80
C PRO A 197 15.65 23.75 6.71
N GLY A 198 16.62 23.41 5.83
CA GLY A 198 16.45 22.40 4.80
C GLY A 198 16.25 22.92 3.37
N GLY A 199 16.25 24.24 3.14
CA GLY A 199 16.04 24.88 1.83
C GLY A 199 14.57 25.03 1.45
N ASP A 200 14.34 25.86 0.44
CA ASP A 200 13.00 26.05 -0.11
C ASP A 200 12.58 24.90 -1.04
N TRP A 201 11.29 24.76 -1.23
CA TRP A 201 10.68 23.81 -2.16
C TRP A 201 9.80 24.59 -3.15
N ASP A 202 9.98 24.32 -4.43
CA ASP A 202 9.21 24.90 -5.51
C ASP A 202 8.09 23.93 -5.91
N GLU A 203 6.85 24.34 -5.86
CA GLU A 203 5.72 23.56 -6.36
C GLU A 203 5.31 24.03 -7.75
N THR A 204 5.23 23.10 -8.69
CA THR A 204 4.59 23.29 -9.98
C THR A 204 3.33 22.45 -10.05
N VAL A 205 2.18 23.13 -10.25
CA VAL A 205 0.89 22.45 -10.42
C VAL A 205 0.61 22.26 -11.90
N VAL A 206 0.51 20.99 -12.33
CA VAL A 206 0.22 20.61 -13.72
C VAL A 206 -1.23 20.19 -13.84
N ARG A 207 -2.00 20.89 -14.69
CA ARG A 207 -3.38 20.50 -14.99
C ARG A 207 -3.39 19.22 -15.82
N VAL A 208 -4.19 18.23 -15.38
CA VAL A 208 -4.53 16.99 -16.09
C VAL A 208 -6.06 16.88 -16.21
N SER A 209 -6.59 15.75 -16.55
CA SER A 209 -8.05 15.56 -16.58
C SER A 209 -8.62 15.27 -15.20
N ASP A 210 -9.96 15.28 -15.10
CA ASP A 210 -10.66 15.11 -13.83
C ASP A 210 -10.48 13.72 -13.23
N GLY A 211 -10.33 13.68 -11.90
CA GLY A 211 -10.13 12.44 -11.16
C GLY A 211 -8.74 11.84 -11.33
N SER A 212 -7.69 12.68 -11.27
CA SER A 212 -6.29 12.24 -11.26
C SER A 212 -6.00 11.36 -10.04
N GLU A 213 -6.30 10.08 -10.12
CA GLU A 213 -6.29 9.12 -9.00
C GLU A 213 -4.94 8.42 -8.90
N GLY A 214 -4.74 7.35 -9.66
CA GLY A 214 -3.51 6.59 -9.66
C GLY A 214 -2.47 7.14 -10.63
N PHE A 215 -1.22 7.08 -10.24
CA PHE A 215 -0.10 7.46 -11.09
C PHE A 215 1.13 6.61 -10.79
N ASP A 216 2.09 6.65 -11.71
CA ASP A 216 3.42 6.15 -11.46
C ASP A 216 4.44 6.96 -12.28
N VAL A 217 5.72 6.86 -11.89
CA VAL A 217 6.84 7.50 -12.56
C VAL A 217 7.60 6.44 -13.35
N SER A 218 7.93 6.73 -14.61
CA SER A 218 8.70 5.82 -15.46
C SER A 218 10.04 5.47 -14.82
N ALA A 219 10.56 4.27 -15.10
CA ALA A 219 11.80 3.78 -14.50
C ALA A 219 13.03 4.70 -14.74
N ASP A 220 13.04 5.45 -15.85
CA ASP A 220 14.05 6.44 -16.17
C ASP A 220 13.81 7.83 -15.55
N GLY A 221 12.70 7.97 -14.81
CA GLY A 221 12.33 9.22 -14.14
C GLY A 221 11.85 10.34 -15.05
N LYS A 222 11.63 10.10 -16.34
CA LYS A 222 11.33 11.18 -17.31
C LYS A 222 9.85 11.45 -17.51
N GLU A 223 9.00 10.49 -17.25
CA GLU A 223 7.56 10.62 -17.45
C GLU A 223 6.78 10.26 -16.19
N ILE A 224 5.70 10.99 -15.95
CA ILE A 224 4.68 10.66 -14.97
C ILE A 224 3.41 10.30 -15.76
N TRP A 225 2.90 9.09 -15.56
CA TRP A 225 1.66 8.66 -16.17
C TRP A 225 0.55 8.69 -15.14
N VAL A 226 -0.54 9.39 -15.45
CA VAL A 226 -1.65 9.65 -14.52
C VAL A 226 -2.94 9.10 -15.11
N ALA A 227 -3.58 8.18 -14.41
CA ALA A 227 -4.89 7.66 -14.79
C ALA A 227 -6.00 8.60 -14.28
N ASN A 228 -6.79 9.13 -15.21
CA ASN A 228 -7.87 10.07 -14.93
C ASN A 228 -9.21 9.32 -14.83
N ALA A 229 -9.68 9.12 -13.60
CA ALA A 229 -10.86 8.32 -13.30
C ALA A 229 -12.16 8.90 -13.87
N GLY A 230 -12.22 10.23 -14.06
CA GLY A 230 -13.41 10.94 -14.52
C GLY A 230 -13.72 10.68 -15.99
N ASP A 231 -12.78 10.92 -16.86
CA ASP A 231 -12.94 10.80 -18.31
C ASP A 231 -12.38 9.51 -18.93
N GLY A 232 -11.57 8.75 -18.15
CA GLY A 232 -11.02 7.48 -18.59
C GLY A 232 -9.77 7.61 -19.45
N THR A 233 -9.10 8.74 -19.41
CA THR A 233 -7.85 8.99 -20.13
C THR A 233 -6.63 8.70 -19.26
N VAL A 234 -5.44 8.67 -19.89
CA VAL A 234 -4.15 8.69 -19.20
C VAL A 234 -3.37 9.91 -19.67
N SER A 235 -3.05 10.81 -18.76
CA SER A 235 -2.18 11.96 -19.05
C SER A 235 -0.72 11.58 -18.83
N ILE A 236 0.14 11.94 -19.77
CA ILE A 236 1.58 11.74 -19.71
C ILE A 236 2.25 13.11 -19.53
N ILE A 237 2.97 13.27 -18.42
CA ILE A 237 3.66 14.49 -18.08
C ILE A 237 5.16 14.24 -18.27
N ASN A 238 5.83 15.11 -18.99
CA ASN A 238 7.30 15.14 -19.04
C ASN A 238 7.83 15.85 -17.79
N VAL A 239 8.65 15.15 -17.01
CA VAL A 239 9.15 15.64 -15.71
C VAL A 239 10.01 16.91 -15.87
N ALA A 240 10.88 16.97 -16.87
CA ALA A 240 11.79 18.09 -17.06
C ALA A 240 11.06 19.38 -17.48
N SER A 241 10.08 19.28 -18.37
CA SER A 241 9.28 20.43 -18.84
C SER A 241 8.07 20.73 -17.94
N LYS A 242 7.70 19.78 -17.06
CA LYS A 242 6.51 19.86 -16.18
C LYS A 242 5.21 20.16 -16.96
N ARG A 243 5.07 19.52 -18.12
CA ARG A 243 3.92 19.70 -19.01
C ARG A 243 3.37 18.37 -19.46
N VAL A 244 2.04 18.31 -19.63
CA VAL A 244 1.39 17.20 -20.32
C VAL A 244 1.86 17.21 -21.77
N THR A 245 2.49 16.13 -22.21
CA THR A 245 2.97 15.94 -23.57
C THR A 245 2.02 15.13 -24.41
N GLU A 246 1.19 14.28 -23.76
CA GLU A 246 0.23 13.41 -24.43
C GLU A 246 -0.92 13.05 -23.50
N THR A 247 -2.10 12.80 -24.07
CA THR A 247 -3.25 12.23 -23.35
C THR A 247 -3.79 11.05 -24.16
N LEU A 248 -3.73 9.86 -23.57
CA LEU A 248 -4.17 8.61 -24.19
C LEU A 248 -5.66 8.38 -23.91
N ALA A 249 -6.41 8.06 -24.96
CA ALA A 249 -7.79 7.57 -24.84
C ALA A 249 -7.76 6.08 -24.43
N ALA A 250 -7.56 5.79 -23.14
CA ALA A 250 -7.34 4.45 -22.62
C ALA A 250 -8.65 3.74 -22.19
N ASP A 251 -9.75 4.49 -22.09
CA ASP A 251 -11.06 4.00 -21.62
C ASP A 251 -10.96 3.31 -20.25
N VAL A 252 -10.37 4.03 -19.28
CA VAL A 252 -10.13 3.57 -17.91
C VAL A 252 -10.99 4.33 -16.90
N ARG A 253 -12.26 4.59 -17.20
CA ARG A 253 -13.18 5.27 -16.31
C ARG A 253 -13.27 4.59 -14.96
N GLY A 254 -13.18 5.39 -13.88
CA GLY A 254 -13.09 4.88 -12.52
C GLY A 254 -11.73 4.24 -12.20
N ALA A 255 -10.68 4.60 -12.95
CA ALA A 255 -9.31 4.18 -12.65
C ALA A 255 -8.97 4.47 -11.18
N ASN A 256 -8.23 3.55 -10.54
CA ASN A 256 -7.82 3.69 -9.15
C ASN A 256 -6.30 3.71 -8.99
N ARG A 257 -5.59 2.73 -9.54
CA ARG A 257 -4.12 2.68 -9.52
C ARG A 257 -3.56 2.55 -10.94
N LEU A 258 -2.40 3.12 -11.13
CA LEU A 258 -1.54 2.90 -12.29
C LEU A 258 -0.16 2.50 -11.79
N LYS A 259 0.39 1.41 -12.31
CA LYS A 259 1.74 0.92 -11.99
C LYS A 259 2.45 0.43 -13.23
N PHE A 260 3.72 0.84 -13.37
CA PHE A 260 4.61 0.24 -14.37
C PHE A 260 5.08 -1.13 -13.92
N THR A 261 5.30 -2.04 -14.88
CA THR A 261 6.07 -3.27 -14.61
C THR A 261 7.52 -2.91 -14.27
N PRO A 262 8.24 -3.74 -13.50
CA PRO A 262 9.62 -3.45 -13.11
C PRO A 262 10.59 -3.22 -14.28
N ASP A 263 10.31 -3.83 -15.45
CA ASP A 263 11.08 -3.61 -16.69
C ASP A 263 10.63 -2.37 -17.48
N GLY A 264 9.60 -1.67 -17.00
CA GLY A 264 9.06 -0.45 -17.60
C GLY A 264 8.32 -0.63 -18.91
N LYS A 265 8.09 -1.87 -19.38
CA LYS A 265 7.47 -2.11 -20.71
C LYS A 265 5.95 -2.00 -20.73
N LEU A 266 5.31 -2.25 -19.59
CA LEU A 266 3.86 -2.21 -19.46
C LEU A 266 3.44 -1.27 -18.35
N ALA A 267 2.28 -0.64 -18.51
CA ALA A 267 1.55 0.04 -17.46
C ALA A 267 0.23 -0.69 -17.23
N LEU A 268 -0.03 -1.07 -15.97
CA LEU A 268 -1.26 -1.70 -15.52
C LEU A 268 -2.12 -0.68 -14.80
N ILE A 269 -3.41 -0.61 -15.17
CA ILE A 269 -4.37 0.34 -14.60
C ILE A 269 -5.58 -0.42 -14.09
N SER A 270 -5.85 -0.36 -12.79
CA SER A 270 -7.04 -0.93 -12.17
C SER A 270 -8.22 0.04 -12.23
N SER A 271 -9.45 -0.47 -12.17
CA SER A 271 -10.67 0.35 -12.18
C SER A 271 -11.68 -0.12 -11.14
N LEU A 272 -12.09 0.79 -10.26
CA LEU A 272 -13.14 0.55 -9.26
C LEU A 272 -14.53 0.36 -9.89
N ARG A 273 -14.77 0.95 -11.06
CA ARG A 273 -16.06 0.86 -11.77
C ARG A 273 -16.09 -0.24 -12.82
N GLY A 274 -14.92 -0.82 -13.10
CA GLY A 274 -14.77 -1.91 -14.07
C GLY A 274 -14.59 -3.26 -13.38
N SER A 275 -14.44 -4.29 -14.19
CA SER A 275 -14.19 -5.67 -13.73
C SER A 275 -12.74 -6.11 -13.94
N GLY A 276 -11.80 -5.16 -14.15
CA GLY A 276 -10.47 -5.60 -14.53
C GLY A 276 -9.37 -4.54 -14.53
N VAL A 277 -8.29 -4.97 -15.14
CA VAL A 277 -7.06 -4.21 -15.31
C VAL A 277 -6.82 -3.97 -16.81
N THR A 278 -6.59 -2.72 -17.17
CA THR A 278 -6.15 -2.33 -18.53
C THR A 278 -4.63 -2.35 -18.56
N VAL A 279 -4.07 -3.01 -19.58
CA VAL A 279 -2.62 -3.09 -19.81
C VAL A 279 -2.26 -2.27 -21.04
N ILE A 280 -1.33 -1.33 -20.87
CA ILE A 280 -0.83 -0.46 -21.93
C ILE A 280 0.64 -0.79 -22.17
N ASP A 281 1.03 -0.98 -23.42
CA ASP A 281 2.44 -1.04 -23.82
C ASP A 281 3.02 0.39 -23.82
N THR A 282 4.10 0.59 -23.07
CA THR A 282 4.65 1.92 -22.83
C THR A 282 5.36 2.52 -24.05
N ALA A 283 5.92 1.69 -24.92
CA ALA A 283 6.63 2.15 -26.12
C ALA A 283 5.65 2.59 -27.22
N THR A 284 4.58 1.79 -27.44
CA THR A 284 3.58 2.09 -28.47
C THR A 284 2.43 2.95 -27.97
N ARG A 285 2.28 3.07 -26.62
CA ARG A 285 1.21 3.82 -25.93
C ARG A 285 -0.20 3.31 -26.24
N LYS A 286 -0.31 2.02 -26.57
CA LYS A 286 -1.57 1.37 -26.94
C LYS A 286 -1.99 0.35 -25.88
N THR A 287 -3.29 0.25 -25.66
CA THR A 287 -3.86 -0.86 -24.89
C THR A 287 -3.57 -2.17 -25.62
N VAL A 288 -2.91 -3.11 -24.92
CA VAL A 288 -2.58 -4.43 -25.46
C VAL A 288 -3.47 -5.53 -24.90
N LYS A 289 -3.99 -5.35 -23.67
CA LYS A 289 -4.89 -6.32 -23.04
C LYS A 289 -5.81 -5.65 -22.01
N ARG A 290 -6.97 -6.27 -21.81
CA ARG A 290 -7.83 -6.03 -20.64
C ARG A 290 -8.02 -7.36 -19.93
N ILE A 291 -7.63 -7.41 -18.65
CA ILE A 291 -7.62 -8.63 -17.83
C ILE A 291 -8.81 -8.57 -16.89
N ALA A 292 -9.73 -9.48 -17.00
CA ALA A 292 -10.84 -9.63 -16.05
C ALA A 292 -10.30 -10.25 -14.75
N VAL A 293 -10.15 -9.46 -13.69
CA VAL A 293 -9.62 -9.91 -12.39
C VAL A 293 -10.71 -10.10 -11.34
N GLY A 294 -11.82 -9.37 -11.46
CA GLY A 294 -12.92 -9.29 -10.49
C GLY A 294 -13.52 -7.90 -10.48
N HIS A 295 -14.46 -7.63 -9.56
CA HIS A 295 -15.12 -6.34 -9.45
C HIS A 295 -14.29 -5.38 -8.60
N GLY A 296 -14.39 -4.08 -8.88
CA GLY A 296 -13.80 -3.01 -8.08
C GLY A 296 -12.30 -3.19 -7.88
N ALA A 297 -11.57 -3.40 -8.98
CA ALA A 297 -10.12 -3.52 -8.93
C ALA A 297 -9.51 -2.23 -8.38
N ALA A 298 -8.86 -2.33 -7.22
CA ALA A 298 -8.28 -1.22 -6.45
C ALA A 298 -6.74 -1.26 -6.50
N GLY A 299 -6.09 -1.52 -5.37
CA GLY A 299 -4.63 -1.55 -5.24
C GLY A 299 -3.94 -2.46 -6.22
N ILE A 300 -2.78 -2.04 -6.72
CA ILE A 300 -1.88 -2.86 -7.56
C ILE A 300 -0.50 -2.89 -6.91
N GLN A 301 0.07 -4.10 -6.76
CA GLN A 301 1.45 -4.30 -6.36
C GLN A 301 2.17 -5.19 -7.36
N MET A 302 3.29 -4.72 -7.88
CA MET A 302 4.18 -5.54 -8.71
C MET A 302 5.10 -6.39 -7.83
N GLN A 303 5.30 -7.66 -8.20
CA GLN A 303 6.41 -8.43 -7.65
C GLN A 303 7.73 -7.84 -8.19
N PRO A 304 8.75 -7.63 -7.35
CA PRO A 304 9.97 -6.93 -7.76
C PRO A 304 10.75 -7.60 -8.90
N ASP A 305 10.64 -8.91 -9.06
CA ASP A 305 11.26 -9.66 -10.16
C ASP A 305 10.49 -9.57 -11.49
N GLY A 306 9.33 -8.92 -11.50
CA GLY A 306 8.50 -8.75 -12.68
C GLY A 306 7.69 -9.99 -13.09
N ALA A 307 7.66 -11.06 -12.26
CA ALA A 307 6.94 -12.28 -12.61
C ALA A 307 5.41 -12.09 -12.49
N ARG A 308 4.94 -11.36 -11.46
CA ARG A 308 3.52 -11.25 -11.13
C ARG A 308 3.12 -9.84 -10.74
N ALA A 309 1.84 -9.53 -10.94
CA ALA A 309 1.15 -8.41 -10.31
C ALA A 309 0.03 -8.93 -9.42
N PHE A 310 -0.20 -8.22 -8.31
CA PHE A 310 -1.26 -8.49 -7.34
C PHE A 310 -2.25 -7.34 -7.41
N VAL A 311 -3.55 -7.65 -7.52
CA VAL A 311 -4.62 -6.67 -7.70
C VAL A 311 -5.74 -6.92 -6.70
N ALA A 312 -5.99 -5.96 -5.83
CA ALA A 312 -7.10 -6.05 -4.88
C ALA A 312 -8.45 -5.92 -5.61
N CYS A 313 -9.35 -6.85 -5.36
CA CYS A 313 -10.73 -6.85 -5.86
C CYS A 313 -11.66 -6.60 -4.67
N SER A 314 -11.88 -5.31 -4.35
CA SER A 314 -12.43 -4.87 -3.08
C SER A 314 -13.80 -5.48 -2.74
N PRO A 315 -14.83 -5.39 -3.59
CA PRO A 315 -16.14 -5.99 -3.26
C PRO A 315 -16.12 -7.52 -3.22
N ASP A 316 -15.15 -8.14 -3.92
CA ASP A 316 -15.08 -9.59 -4.05
C ASP A 316 -14.29 -10.26 -2.90
N GLY A 317 -13.56 -9.48 -2.10
CA GLY A 317 -12.86 -9.96 -0.90
C GLY A 317 -11.57 -10.74 -1.16
N TYR A 318 -10.97 -10.63 -2.35
CA TYR A 318 -9.74 -11.31 -2.69
C TYR A 318 -8.73 -10.41 -3.42
N VAL A 319 -7.49 -10.86 -3.49
CA VAL A 319 -6.45 -10.30 -4.36
C VAL A 319 -6.21 -11.25 -5.53
N ALA A 320 -6.41 -10.77 -6.76
CA ALA A 320 -6.08 -11.52 -7.97
C ALA A 320 -4.57 -11.50 -8.21
N VAL A 321 -4.02 -12.63 -8.65
CA VAL A 321 -2.62 -12.79 -9.04
C VAL A 321 -2.55 -12.87 -10.55
N ILE A 322 -1.90 -11.91 -11.19
CA ILE A 322 -1.69 -11.87 -12.63
C ILE A 322 -0.27 -12.34 -12.93
N ASP A 323 -0.13 -13.31 -13.80
CA ASP A 323 1.16 -13.65 -14.43
C ASP A 323 1.48 -12.59 -15.48
N LEU A 324 2.61 -11.89 -15.33
CA LEU A 324 2.96 -10.77 -16.21
C LEU A 324 3.55 -11.22 -17.56
N HIS A 325 3.91 -12.49 -17.71
CA HIS A 325 4.36 -13.03 -18.98
C HIS A 325 3.18 -13.38 -19.91
N SER A 326 2.17 -14.06 -19.38
CA SER A 326 0.96 -14.43 -20.13
C SER A 326 -0.12 -13.36 -20.12
N LEU A 327 -0.05 -12.42 -19.18
CA LEU A 327 -1.09 -11.42 -18.87
C LEU A 327 -2.44 -12.08 -18.55
N GLU A 328 -2.43 -13.14 -17.75
CA GLU A 328 -3.61 -13.88 -17.34
C GLU A 328 -3.66 -14.04 -15.81
N VAL A 329 -4.87 -14.23 -15.28
CA VAL A 329 -5.05 -14.51 -13.85
C VAL A 329 -4.53 -15.93 -13.57
N ALA A 330 -3.51 -16.04 -12.72
CA ALA A 330 -2.86 -17.28 -12.34
C ALA A 330 -3.28 -17.80 -10.96
N GLY A 331 -4.00 -16.98 -10.16
CA GLY A 331 -4.42 -17.37 -8.82
C GLY A 331 -5.17 -16.29 -8.08
N ARG A 332 -5.54 -16.58 -6.84
CA ARG A 332 -6.23 -15.65 -5.93
C ARG A 332 -5.76 -15.85 -4.50
N ILE A 333 -5.85 -14.80 -3.69
CA ILE A 333 -5.57 -14.80 -2.27
C ILE A 333 -6.81 -14.29 -1.56
N GLU A 334 -7.43 -15.09 -0.69
CA GLU A 334 -8.56 -14.66 0.13
C GLU A 334 -8.09 -13.62 1.14
N ALA A 335 -8.60 -12.40 1.00
CA ALA A 335 -8.06 -11.22 1.68
C ALA A 335 -9.01 -10.59 2.71
N GLY A 336 -10.17 -11.18 2.97
CA GLY A 336 -11.17 -10.59 3.87
C GLY A 336 -12.03 -9.52 3.19
N HIS A 337 -12.58 -8.59 3.95
CA HIS A 337 -13.54 -7.63 3.42
C HIS A 337 -12.86 -6.36 2.93
N ASP A 338 -13.19 -5.98 1.71
CA ASP A 338 -12.75 -4.73 1.06
C ASP A 338 -11.21 -4.60 1.02
N PRO A 339 -10.45 -5.56 0.40
CA PRO A 339 -9.02 -5.42 0.21
C PRO A 339 -8.70 -4.19 -0.65
N ASP A 340 -7.63 -3.44 -0.27
CA ASP A 340 -7.28 -2.17 -0.93
C ASP A 340 -5.76 -2.02 -1.09
N GLY A 341 -5.07 -1.31 -0.19
CA GLY A 341 -3.64 -1.06 -0.26
C GLY A 341 -2.81 -2.33 -0.23
N LEU A 342 -1.84 -2.40 -1.12
CA LEU A 342 -0.90 -3.51 -1.25
C LEU A 342 0.54 -3.00 -1.19
N ALA A 343 1.44 -3.76 -0.55
CA ALA A 343 2.86 -3.46 -0.56
C ALA A 343 3.71 -4.74 -0.60
N TRP A 344 4.96 -4.58 -0.97
CA TRP A 344 5.95 -5.63 -0.91
C TRP A 344 6.98 -5.34 0.18
N ALA A 345 7.26 -6.32 1.03
CA ALA A 345 8.30 -6.25 2.04
C ALA A 345 9.41 -7.24 1.68
N THR A 346 10.66 -6.77 1.68
CA THR A 346 11.85 -7.62 1.54
C THR A 346 12.72 -7.44 2.76
N ARG A 347 12.79 -8.47 3.60
CA ARG A 347 13.65 -8.49 4.79
C ARG A 347 15.08 -8.83 4.37
N ARG A 348 15.99 -7.93 4.71
CA ARG A 348 17.43 -8.04 4.48
C ARG A 348 18.17 -8.44 5.75
#